data_a485dd4adcfbb212efc2bbd9cb7f07bb
#
_entry.id   a485dd4adcfbb212efc2bbd9cb7f07bb
#
_cell.length_a   1.000
_cell.length_b   1.000
_cell.length_c   1.000
_cell.angle_alpha   90.00
_cell.angle_beta   90.00
_cell.angle_gamma   90.00
#
_symmetry.space_group_name_H-M   'P 1'
#
loop_
_entity.id
_entity.type
_entity.pdbx_description
1 polymer ?
#
loop_
_entity_poly.entity_id
_entity_poly.type
_entity_poly.pdbx_seq_one_letter_code
_entity_poly.pdbx_strand_id
1 'polypeptide(L)' 'MNCEICKANIETTFMGKILGTYIKDDKGKKHTICFECQKKFSNDKTKILENIK' A
#
# COMPACT_ATOMS: atom_id res chain seq x y z
N MET A 1 8.25 7.92 0.19
CA MET A 1 7.36 6.91 0.78
C MET A 1 7.43 5.64 -0.06
N ASN A 2 7.57 4.50 0.57
CA ASN A 2 7.78 3.24 -0.16
C ASN A 2 6.66 2.25 0.08
N CYS A 3 6.38 1.44 -0.94
CA CYS A 3 5.44 0.34 -0.81
C CYS A 3 5.99 -0.69 0.20
N GLU A 4 5.13 -1.20 1.07
CA GLU A 4 5.57 -2.14 2.09
C GLU A 4 5.65 -3.59 1.59
N ILE A 5 5.24 -3.82 0.35
CA ILE A 5 5.31 -5.15 -0.25
C ILE A 5 6.49 -5.25 -1.22
N CYS A 6 6.48 -4.44 -2.27
CA CYS A 6 7.51 -4.52 -3.31
C CYS A 6 8.66 -3.53 -3.11
N LYS A 7 8.55 -2.67 -2.11
CA LYS A 7 9.57 -1.67 -1.77
C LYS A 7 9.78 -0.61 -2.86
N ALA A 8 8.87 -0.52 -3.82
CA ALA A 8 8.95 0.49 -4.85
C ALA A 8 8.67 1.87 -4.26
N ASN A 9 9.31 2.90 -4.82
CA ASN A 9 9.07 4.26 -4.38
C ASN A 9 7.67 4.70 -4.80
N ILE A 10 6.91 5.23 -3.86
CA ILE A 10 5.58 5.76 -4.13
C ILE A 10 5.65 7.27 -4.19
N GLU A 11 5.35 7.82 -5.35
CA GLU A 11 5.37 9.26 -5.54
C GLU A 11 4.10 9.90 -5.00
N THR A 12 4.21 11.18 -4.66
CA THR A 12 3.06 11.95 -4.24
C THR A 12 2.74 12.99 -5.31
N THR A 13 1.45 13.31 -5.44
CA THR A 13 1.02 14.37 -6.34
C THR A 13 1.23 15.72 -5.67
N PHE A 14 1.08 16.80 -6.43
CA PHE A 14 1.22 18.14 -5.86
C PHE A 14 0.14 18.45 -4.81
N MET A 15 -0.94 17.70 -4.81
CA MET A 15 -2.01 17.82 -3.81
C MET A 15 -1.69 17.03 -2.53
N GLY A 16 -0.53 16.41 -2.46
CA GLY A 16 -0.16 15.62 -1.29
C GLY A 16 -0.73 14.22 -1.27
N LYS A 17 -1.36 13.79 -2.34
CA LYS A 17 -1.93 12.43 -2.42
C LYS A 17 -0.89 11.46 -2.95
N ILE A 18 -0.84 10.27 -2.40
CA ILE A 18 0.10 9.26 -2.86
C ILE A 18 -0.48 8.53 -4.07
N LEU A 19 0.44 8.02 -4.91
CA LEU A 19 0.06 7.18 -6.05
C LEU A 19 -0.04 5.74 -5.56
N GLY A 20 -1.01 5.48 -4.69
CA GLY A 20 -1.21 4.19 -4.07
C GLY A 20 -2.37 4.25 -3.10
N THR A 21 -2.34 3.39 -2.11
CA THR A 21 -3.41 3.33 -1.12
C THR A 21 -2.85 3.03 0.27
N TYR A 22 -3.66 3.31 1.28
CA TYR A 22 -3.34 2.95 2.66
C TYR A 22 -4.23 1.80 3.10
N ILE A 23 -3.66 0.87 3.84
CA ILE A 23 -4.39 -0.27 4.39
C ILE A 23 -4.05 -0.36 5.88
N LYS A 24 -5.08 -0.46 6.71
CA LYS A 24 -4.88 -0.65 8.15
C LYS A 24 -4.93 -2.14 8.49
N ASP A 25 -4.00 -2.55 9.34
CA ASP A 25 -4.02 -3.93 9.83
C ASP A 25 -4.91 -4.05 11.06
N ASP A 26 -4.96 -5.25 11.64
CA ASP A 26 -5.79 -5.52 12.80
C ASP A 26 -5.40 -4.71 14.03
N LYS A 27 -4.18 -4.23 14.05
CA LYS A 27 -3.69 -3.40 15.16
C LYS A 27 -3.93 -1.91 14.92
N GLY A 28 -4.54 -1.57 13.79
CA GLY A 28 -4.80 -0.19 13.43
C GLY A 28 -3.61 0.53 12.83
N LYS A 29 -2.55 -0.19 12.54
CA LYS A 29 -1.35 0.39 11.94
C LYS A 29 -1.57 0.58 10.44
N LYS A 30 -1.25 1.77 9.95
CA LYS A 30 -1.43 2.11 8.54
C LYS A 30 -0.25 1.62 7.72
N HIS A 31 -0.55 0.96 6.61
CA HIS A 31 0.46 0.47 5.67
C HIS A 31 0.24 1.12 4.31
N THR A 32 1.32 1.45 3.63
CA THR A 32 1.26 2.12 2.33
C THR A 32 1.57 1.13 1.23
N ILE A 33 0.70 1.05 0.23
CA ILE A 33 0.79 0.09 -0.87
C ILE A 33 0.72 0.86 -2.19
N CYS A 34 1.59 0.52 -3.14
CA CYS A 34 1.55 1.16 -4.44
C CYS A 34 0.40 0.63 -5.28
N PHE A 35 0.06 1.34 -6.36
CA PHE A 35 -1.03 0.92 -7.23
C PHE A 35 -0.79 -0.45 -7.85
N GLU A 36 0.45 -0.77 -8.19
CA GLU A 36 0.75 -2.07 -8.79
C GLU A 36 0.45 -3.21 -7.85
N CYS A 37 0.84 -3.08 -6.58
CA CYS A 37 0.52 -4.10 -5.58
C CYS A 37 -0.97 -4.16 -5.30
N GLN A 38 -1.63 -3.01 -5.24
CA GLN A 38 -3.07 -2.95 -5.05
C GLN A 38 -3.79 -3.72 -6.18
N LYS A 39 -3.35 -3.50 -7.40
CA LYS A 39 -3.91 -4.15 -8.57
C LYS A 39 -3.61 -5.65 -8.59
N LYS A 40 -2.37 -5.99 -8.23
CA LYS A 40 -1.92 -7.38 -8.19
C LYS A 40 -2.77 -8.23 -7.24
N PHE A 41 -3.18 -7.67 -6.13
CA PHE A 41 -3.98 -8.38 -5.14
C PHE A 41 -5.47 -8.05 -5.24
N SER A 42 -5.88 -7.37 -6.31
CA SER A 42 -7.29 -7.04 -6.59
C SER A 42 -7.98 -6.37 -5.40
N ASN A 43 -7.27 -5.52 -4.68
CA ASN A 43 -7.76 -4.82 -3.49
C ASN A 43 -8.13 -5.77 -2.35
N ASP A 44 -7.61 -6.99 -2.36
CA ASP A 44 -7.87 -7.94 -1.29
C ASP A 44 -7.02 -7.57 -0.08
N LYS A 45 -7.63 -6.94 0.89
CA LYS A 45 -6.96 -6.47 2.10
C LYS A 45 -6.23 -7.60 2.83
N THR A 46 -6.86 -8.75 2.93
CA THR A 46 -6.26 -9.89 3.62
C THR A 46 -4.98 -10.34 2.95
N LYS A 47 -5.01 -10.50 1.64
CA LYS A 47 -3.82 -10.92 0.89
C LYS A 47 -2.71 -9.87 0.96
N ILE A 48 -3.09 -8.61 0.89
CA ILE A 48 -2.11 -7.53 0.99
C ILE A 48 -1.43 -7.56 2.35
N LEU A 49 -2.20 -7.69 3.42
CA LEU A 49 -1.65 -7.73 4.77
C LEU A 49 -0.76 -8.95 5.00
N GLU A 50 -1.09 -10.08 4.40
CA GLU A 50 -0.27 -11.28 4.51
C GLU A 50 1.11 -11.10 3.88
N ASN A 51 1.24 -10.19 2.93
CA ASN A 51 2.50 -9.93 2.24
C ASN A 51 3.28 -8.76 2.84
N ILE A 52 2.71 -8.08 3.82
CA ILE A 52 3.38 -7.01 4.55
C ILE A 52 4.09 -7.62 5.75
N LYS A 53 5.32 -7.26 5.92
CA LYS A 53 6.12 -7.76 7.05
C LYS A 53 6.49 -6.67 8.01
#